data_c69241a93e689ab443c654eb9ed3ea32
#
_entry.id   c69241a93e689ab443c654eb9ed3ea32
#
_cell.length_a   1.000
_cell.length_b   1.000
_cell.length_c   1.000
_cell.angle_alpha   90.00
_cell.angle_beta   90.00
_cell.angle_gamma   90.00
#
_symmetry.space_group_name_H-M   'P 1'
#
loop_
_entity.id
_entity.type
_entity.pdbx_description
1 polymer ?
#
loop_
_entity_poly.entity_id
_entity_poly.type
_entity_poly.pdbx_seq_one_letter_code
_entity_poly.pdbx_strand_id
1 'polypeptide(L)'
;MIRFLFITLVCFSSAVLANVTVYFNYAVFSSPSAKPYLETYLTLSGNSVKFMPVSGGYQANVNISWKILKGTELIKSSSYNLLSPIVKDSLQMPSFIDNQRFSLLNGQYNLEFTIIDNAIPNKKTIHTEKITINFNRDKKIYNSDIQVLESYTKTNSPSAVSKNGYDLIPYTVNYYPKDQNSLKFYFETYNTDTVLGEGSKFIYDYYIENSETFARLNSFSAFQKQLSQKVNPLLGQFDISQLPTGNYNLVIDIKDASNKIQSQKKWFFQRQSNAVDYTIIQKTDNHMKTIEDFFNSFQSRDSLKQFIECLWPRATTKEREWQQVQTVKLNPNLMRSYSVDYWKKEAGDSLDPLKIWITYYKSVLEANALMKCGKQQGYYTDRGRVYLQYGKPDQRNQINSEANSYPYEVWQYYRIYDKATGRFFTNKKFVFVNFGIADDCYTLVHSEVRGEIYNERWRFKLVKRSQQSQNMDDTKPTNTYGNNIDDNFNNPR
;
A
#
# COMPACT_ATOMS: atom_id res chain seq x y z
N MET A 1 43.95 -44.23 27.95
CA MET A 1 43.81 -42.81 28.32
C MET A 1 43.52 -42.04 27.03
N ILE A 2 42.26 -41.81 26.71
CA ILE A 2 41.83 -41.03 25.53
C ILE A 2 41.45 -39.64 26.06
N ARG A 3 42.21 -38.61 25.65
CA ARG A 3 41.94 -37.20 25.97
C ARG A 3 40.91 -36.68 24.98
N PHE A 4 39.72 -36.36 25.45
CA PHE A 4 38.72 -35.59 24.73
C PHE A 4 39.12 -34.11 24.73
N LEU A 5 39.35 -33.55 23.53
CA LEU A 5 39.57 -32.13 23.30
C LEU A 5 38.21 -31.47 23.10
N PHE A 6 37.73 -30.69 24.07
CA PHE A 6 36.55 -29.86 23.93
C PHE A 6 36.92 -28.61 23.11
N ILE A 7 36.49 -28.54 21.86
CA ILE A 7 36.54 -27.32 21.03
C ILE A 7 35.27 -26.52 21.37
N THR A 8 35.41 -25.47 22.17
CA THR A 8 34.37 -24.45 22.36
C THR A 8 34.28 -23.59 21.11
N LEU A 9 33.22 -23.81 20.29
CA LEU A 9 32.86 -22.97 19.16
C LEU A 9 32.28 -21.67 19.70
N VAL A 10 33.08 -20.60 19.76
CA VAL A 10 32.62 -19.24 20.08
C VAL A 10 31.96 -18.70 18.81
N CYS A 11 30.63 -18.77 18.72
CA CYS A 11 29.88 -18.06 17.71
C CYS A 11 29.95 -16.55 17.95
N PHE A 12 30.85 -15.87 17.26
CA PHE A 12 30.78 -14.43 17.14
C PHE A 12 29.53 -14.12 16.27
N SER A 13 28.43 -13.74 16.89
CA SER A 13 27.34 -13.06 16.22
C SER A 13 27.85 -11.67 15.80
N SER A 14 28.33 -11.55 14.55
CA SER A 14 28.55 -10.25 13.95
C SER A 14 27.16 -9.57 13.84
N ALA A 15 26.88 -8.65 14.75
CA ALA A 15 25.75 -7.73 14.60
C ALA A 15 25.97 -6.99 13.30
N VAL A 16 25.18 -7.31 12.28
CA VAL A 16 25.11 -6.52 11.05
C VAL A 16 24.56 -5.16 11.46
N LEU A 17 25.45 -4.18 11.59
CA LEU A 17 25.07 -2.78 11.83
C LEU A 17 24.29 -2.31 10.59
N ALA A 18 22.97 -2.31 10.71
CA ALA A 18 22.12 -1.80 9.64
C ALA A 18 22.49 -0.34 9.32
N ASN A 19 22.58 0.02 8.07
CA ASN A 19 22.89 1.38 7.59
C ASN A 19 21.81 2.38 8.06
N VAL A 20 22.13 3.70 8.00
CA VAL A 20 21.14 4.74 8.22
C VAL A 20 20.05 4.63 7.15
N THR A 21 18.80 4.47 7.55
CA THR A 21 17.67 4.38 6.62
C THR A 21 17.22 5.78 6.25
N VAL A 22 17.24 6.07 4.94
CA VAL A 22 16.91 7.37 4.39
C VAL A 22 15.91 7.20 3.25
N TYR A 23 14.89 8.05 3.24
CA TYR A 23 13.98 8.22 2.11
C TYR A 23 14.31 9.53 1.41
N PHE A 24 14.55 9.46 0.11
CA PHE A 24 14.92 10.59 -0.71
C PHE A 24 13.88 10.87 -1.77
N ASN A 25 13.54 12.15 -1.92
CA ASN A 25 12.76 12.66 -3.03
C ASN A 25 13.26 14.05 -3.43
N TYR A 26 12.89 14.52 -4.60
CA TYR A 26 13.23 15.85 -5.07
C TYR A 26 12.14 16.42 -5.98
N ALA A 27 12.17 17.73 -6.15
CA ALA A 27 11.36 18.42 -7.15
C ALA A 27 12.14 19.58 -7.76
N VAL A 28 11.91 19.82 -9.05
CA VAL A 28 12.55 20.90 -9.80
C VAL A 28 11.54 21.99 -10.08
N PHE A 29 11.93 23.22 -9.79
CA PHE A 29 11.11 24.41 -9.98
C PHE A 29 11.82 25.41 -10.88
N SER A 30 11.03 26.23 -11.57
CA SER A 30 11.55 27.38 -12.32
C SER A 30 11.39 28.67 -11.50
N SER A 31 12.20 29.64 -11.83
CA SER A 31 12.01 31.02 -11.34
C SER A 31 11.98 31.95 -12.55
N PRO A 32 10.93 32.75 -12.76
CA PRO A 32 10.86 33.68 -13.90
C PRO A 32 11.97 34.74 -13.90
N SER A 33 12.42 35.16 -12.71
CA SER A 33 13.41 36.23 -12.52
C SER A 33 14.81 35.71 -12.19
N ALA A 34 14.98 34.37 -11.97
CA ALA A 34 16.24 33.77 -11.57
C ALA A 34 16.50 32.42 -12.27
N LYS A 35 17.57 31.74 -11.88
CA LYS A 35 17.86 30.38 -12.36
C LYS A 35 16.83 29.40 -11.82
N PRO A 36 16.54 28.30 -12.54
CA PRO A 36 15.82 27.17 -11.98
C PRO A 36 16.49 26.65 -10.71
N TYR A 37 15.75 25.91 -9.90
CA TYR A 37 16.29 25.34 -8.69
C TYR A 37 15.76 23.93 -8.44
N LEU A 38 16.64 23.13 -7.87
CA LEU A 38 16.34 21.80 -7.34
C LEU A 38 16.02 21.91 -5.86
N GLU A 39 14.95 21.32 -5.40
CA GLU A 39 14.72 21.04 -3.98
C GLU A 39 14.91 19.56 -3.70
N THR A 40 15.61 19.25 -2.65
CA THR A 40 15.81 17.88 -2.16
C THR A 40 15.14 17.70 -0.81
N TYR A 41 14.56 16.54 -0.61
CA TYR A 41 13.84 16.15 0.59
C TYR A 41 14.42 14.84 1.09
N LEU A 42 15.07 14.87 2.25
CA LEU A 42 15.62 13.70 2.90
C LEU A 42 14.84 13.44 4.19
N THR A 43 14.19 12.30 4.32
CA THR A 43 13.64 11.83 5.59
C THR A 43 14.54 10.76 6.18
N LEU A 44 15.10 11.03 7.34
CA LEU A 44 15.89 10.07 8.11
C LEU A 44 14.98 9.34 9.08
N SER A 45 14.99 8.00 9.02
CA SER A 45 14.23 7.17 9.95
C SER A 45 14.85 7.23 11.35
N GLY A 46 14.12 7.70 12.32
CA GLY A 46 14.59 7.81 13.71
C GLY A 46 15.03 6.47 14.29
N ASN A 47 14.35 5.37 13.93
CA ASN A 47 14.71 4.01 14.37
C ASN A 47 16.05 3.51 13.79
N SER A 48 16.61 4.19 12.81
CA SER A 48 17.86 3.80 12.16
C SER A 48 19.08 4.60 12.65
N VAL A 49 18.92 5.57 13.51
CA VAL A 49 20.00 6.40 14.08
C VAL A 49 20.00 6.33 15.60
N LYS A 50 21.12 6.69 16.21
CA LYS A 50 21.27 6.62 17.67
C LYS A 50 20.95 7.98 18.30
N PHE A 51 19.98 8.01 19.20
CA PHE A 51 19.68 9.14 20.05
C PHE A 51 20.60 9.14 21.28
N MET A 52 21.33 10.21 21.48
CA MET A 52 22.26 10.40 22.58
C MET A 52 21.67 11.38 23.61
N PRO A 53 22.00 11.22 24.90
CA PRO A 53 21.59 12.16 25.95
C PRO A 53 22.11 13.58 25.66
N VAL A 54 21.23 14.56 25.78
CA VAL A 54 21.53 16.01 25.67
C VAL A 54 20.78 16.77 26.77
N SER A 55 21.08 18.04 26.96
CA SER A 55 20.28 18.88 27.87
C SER A 55 18.82 18.90 27.40
N GLY A 56 17.90 18.44 28.23
CA GLY A 56 16.47 18.40 27.95
C GLY A 56 15.94 17.09 27.35
N GLY A 57 16.78 16.04 27.15
CA GLY A 57 16.32 14.75 26.66
C GLY A 57 17.33 13.98 25.82
N TYR A 58 16.89 13.46 24.68
CA TYR A 58 17.72 12.68 23.75
C TYR A 58 17.61 13.27 22.35
N GLN A 59 18.73 13.27 21.60
CA GLN A 59 18.81 13.84 20.27
C GLN A 59 19.73 13.01 19.36
N ALA A 60 19.36 12.80 18.12
CA ALA A 60 20.24 12.23 17.11
C ALA A 60 21.01 13.33 16.39
N ASN A 61 22.26 13.05 16.02
CA ASN A 61 23.14 13.93 15.28
C ASN A 61 23.72 13.17 14.07
N VAL A 62 23.37 13.60 12.87
CA VAL A 62 23.73 12.94 11.61
C VAL A 62 24.50 13.91 10.72
N ASN A 63 25.68 13.51 10.23
CA ASN A 63 26.40 14.28 9.22
C ASN A 63 25.85 13.95 7.83
N ILE A 64 25.48 14.99 7.08
CA ILE A 64 25.04 14.94 5.69
C ILE A 64 26.07 15.65 4.82
N SER A 65 26.67 14.91 3.89
CA SER A 65 27.56 15.45 2.88
C SER A 65 26.97 15.18 1.49
N TRP A 66 26.94 16.20 0.64
CA TRP A 66 26.41 16.05 -0.70
C TRP A 66 27.32 16.75 -1.73
N LYS A 67 27.26 16.24 -2.99
CA LYS A 67 27.95 16.77 -4.15
C LYS A 67 27.00 16.79 -5.33
N ILE A 68 27.06 17.85 -6.12
CA ILE A 68 26.36 17.97 -7.41
C ILE A 68 27.41 18.02 -8.50
N LEU A 69 27.38 17.05 -9.40
CA LEU A 69 28.32 16.93 -10.51
C LEU A 69 27.58 17.10 -11.86
N LYS A 70 28.25 17.74 -12.82
CA LYS A 70 27.84 17.78 -14.23
C LYS A 70 28.88 17.02 -15.04
N GLY A 71 28.54 15.79 -15.45
CA GLY A 71 29.57 14.83 -15.91
C GLY A 71 30.54 14.53 -14.78
N THR A 72 31.83 14.86 -14.98
CA THR A 72 32.89 14.72 -13.95
C THR A 72 33.19 16.02 -13.20
N GLU A 73 32.60 17.15 -13.62
CA GLU A 73 32.83 18.47 -13.01
C GLU A 73 32.04 18.63 -11.73
N LEU A 74 32.69 18.99 -10.61
CA LEU A 74 32.03 19.30 -9.35
C LEU A 74 31.47 20.73 -9.42
N ILE A 75 30.13 20.83 -9.47
CA ILE A 75 29.43 22.14 -9.51
C ILE A 75 29.25 22.70 -8.10
N LYS A 76 28.91 21.86 -7.12
CA LYS A 76 28.64 22.28 -5.76
C LYS A 76 28.79 21.13 -4.77
N SER A 77 29.24 21.43 -3.55
CA SER A 77 29.27 20.47 -2.45
C SER A 77 29.07 21.18 -1.11
N SER A 78 28.61 20.44 -0.12
CA SER A 78 28.51 20.90 1.27
C SER A 78 28.52 19.70 2.22
N SER A 79 28.86 19.98 3.49
CA SER A 79 28.74 19.01 4.58
C SER A 79 28.30 19.75 5.84
N TYR A 80 27.34 19.20 6.56
CA TYR A 80 26.79 19.77 7.77
C TYR A 80 26.20 18.68 8.67
N ASN A 81 25.95 19.04 9.92
CA ASN A 81 25.29 18.18 10.88
C ASN A 81 23.80 18.54 10.97
N LEU A 82 22.95 17.55 10.81
CA LEU A 82 21.51 17.63 11.03
C LEU A 82 21.17 17.04 12.40
N LEU A 83 20.48 17.82 13.21
CA LEU A 83 20.00 17.40 14.52
C LEU A 83 18.52 17.01 14.43
N SER A 84 18.15 15.91 15.08
CA SER A 84 16.73 15.57 15.27
C SER A 84 16.07 16.53 16.26
N PRO A 85 14.73 16.58 16.33
CA PRO A 85 14.06 17.15 17.49
C PRO A 85 14.53 16.47 18.78
N ILE A 86 14.54 17.23 19.90
CA ILE A 86 14.82 16.66 21.22
C ILE A 86 13.57 15.92 21.71
N VAL A 87 13.74 14.68 22.14
CA VAL A 87 12.68 13.86 22.70
C VAL A 87 12.95 13.56 24.17
N LYS A 88 11.91 13.49 24.99
CA LYS A 88 12.06 13.22 26.43
C LYS A 88 12.36 11.77 26.74
N ASP A 89 11.90 10.85 25.88
CA ASP A 89 12.05 9.41 26.04
C ASP A 89 12.91 8.85 24.88
N SER A 90 13.94 8.07 25.21
CA SER A 90 14.81 7.41 24.23
C SER A 90 14.11 6.33 23.38
N LEU A 91 12.90 5.91 23.76
CA LEU A 91 12.06 5.01 22.97
C LEU A 91 11.27 5.76 21.88
N GLN A 92 11.09 7.06 22.01
CA GLN A 92 10.52 7.93 20.97
C GLN A 92 11.62 8.30 19.99
N MET A 93 11.60 7.71 18.81
CA MET A 93 12.59 7.96 17.75
C MET A 93 11.88 8.51 16.50
N PRO A 94 11.40 9.77 16.52
CA PRO A 94 10.71 10.33 15.38
C PRO A 94 11.65 10.46 14.18
N SER A 95 11.10 10.24 13.00
CA SER A 95 11.80 10.61 11.77
C SER A 95 11.91 12.12 11.65
N PHE A 96 12.97 12.59 11.00
CA PHE A 96 13.22 14.03 10.80
C PHE A 96 13.69 14.31 9.38
N ILE A 97 13.43 15.53 8.92
CA ILE A 97 13.54 15.91 7.51
C ILE A 97 14.63 16.97 7.34
N ASP A 98 15.44 16.80 6.28
CA ASP A 98 16.29 17.82 5.71
C ASP A 98 15.74 18.29 4.37
N ASN A 99 15.67 19.62 4.18
CA ASN A 99 15.20 20.25 2.94
C ASN A 99 16.26 21.27 2.47
N GLN A 100 16.79 21.05 1.25
CA GLN A 100 17.82 21.91 0.66
C GLN A 100 17.36 22.45 -0.71
N ARG A 101 17.78 23.67 -1.05
CA ARG A 101 17.55 24.32 -2.35
C ARG A 101 18.87 24.61 -3.06
N PHE A 102 18.96 24.17 -4.30
CA PHE A 102 20.14 24.38 -5.15
C PHE A 102 19.75 25.09 -6.43
N SER A 103 20.20 26.33 -6.59
CA SER A 103 20.05 27.04 -7.88
C SER A 103 21.00 26.42 -8.90
N LEU A 104 20.43 25.86 -10.00
CA LEU A 104 21.15 25.15 -11.05
C LEU A 104 20.61 25.60 -12.42
N LEU A 105 21.46 25.59 -13.44
CA LEU A 105 21.04 25.83 -14.83
C LEU A 105 20.39 24.57 -15.44
N ASN A 106 19.78 24.72 -16.62
CA ASN A 106 19.37 23.56 -17.40
C ASN A 106 20.54 22.64 -17.67
N GLY A 107 20.34 21.34 -17.50
CA GLY A 107 21.37 20.32 -17.66
C GLY A 107 21.04 19.02 -16.96
N GLN A 108 21.94 18.04 -17.14
CA GLN A 108 21.89 16.77 -16.41
C GLN A 108 22.96 16.78 -15.33
N TYR A 109 22.59 16.35 -14.13
CA TYR A 109 23.43 16.36 -12.94
C TYR A 109 23.38 15.01 -12.24
N ASN A 110 24.49 14.63 -11.60
CA ASN A 110 24.52 13.55 -10.62
C ASN A 110 24.58 14.18 -9.23
N LEU A 111 23.65 13.82 -8.38
CA LEU A 111 23.60 14.22 -6.99
C LEU A 111 24.03 13.04 -6.13
N GLU A 112 25.10 13.20 -5.36
CA GLU A 112 25.65 12.19 -4.48
C GLU A 112 25.48 12.63 -3.02
N PHE A 113 24.97 11.74 -2.18
CA PHE A 113 24.86 11.93 -0.73
C PHE A 113 25.68 10.91 0.03
N THR A 114 26.30 11.35 1.09
CA THR A 114 26.83 10.47 2.14
C THR A 114 26.24 10.91 3.47
N ILE A 115 25.63 9.96 4.18
CA ILE A 115 24.95 10.19 5.44
C ILE A 115 25.58 9.30 6.49
N ILE A 116 26.05 9.89 7.60
CA ILE A 116 26.79 9.21 8.66
C ILE A 116 26.14 9.55 10.00
N ASP A 117 25.82 8.52 10.79
CA ASP A 117 25.42 8.69 12.19
C ASP A 117 26.67 9.04 13.01
N ASN A 118 26.73 10.26 13.57
CA ASN A 118 27.89 10.71 14.33
C ASN A 118 28.12 9.92 15.63
N ALA A 119 27.09 9.28 16.17
CA ALA A 119 27.20 8.38 17.33
C ALA A 119 27.72 6.98 16.94
N ILE A 120 27.64 6.61 15.65
CA ILE A 120 28.11 5.34 15.12
C ILE A 120 28.76 5.60 13.75
N PRO A 121 30.00 6.11 13.69
CA PRO A 121 30.62 6.60 12.43
C PRO A 121 30.77 5.52 11.33
N ASN A 122 30.81 4.25 11.69
CA ASN A 122 30.84 3.12 10.75
C ASN A 122 29.49 2.90 10.07
N LYS A 123 28.42 3.54 10.54
CA LYS A 123 27.05 3.46 10.02
C LYS A 123 26.85 4.58 9.00
N LYS A 124 27.08 4.27 7.73
CA LYS A 124 26.94 5.24 6.64
C LYS A 124 26.07 4.72 5.51
N THR A 125 25.33 5.62 4.89
CA THR A 125 24.57 5.41 3.66
C THR A 125 25.11 6.31 2.57
N ILE A 126 25.28 5.76 1.35
CA ILE A 126 25.65 6.50 0.15
C ILE A 126 24.53 6.31 -0.85
N HIS A 127 24.10 7.40 -1.47
CA HIS A 127 23.09 7.40 -2.52
C HIS A 127 23.51 8.30 -3.67
N THR A 128 23.17 7.90 -4.89
CA THR A 128 23.42 8.69 -6.10
C THR A 128 22.15 8.77 -6.91
N GLU A 129 21.76 9.99 -7.32
CA GLU A 129 20.54 10.24 -8.10
C GLU A 129 20.90 11.06 -9.35
N LYS A 130 20.31 10.69 -10.50
CA LYS A 130 20.42 11.44 -11.75
C LYS A 130 19.28 12.44 -11.87
N ILE A 131 19.60 13.71 -11.99
CA ILE A 131 18.65 14.81 -12.05
C ILE A 131 18.74 15.52 -13.38
N THR A 132 17.60 15.74 -14.01
CA THR A 132 17.50 16.53 -15.24
C THR A 132 16.72 17.78 -14.98
N ILE A 133 17.34 18.95 -15.23
CA ILE A 133 16.68 20.26 -15.19
C ILE A 133 16.51 20.71 -16.63
N ASN A 134 15.27 20.83 -17.07
CA ASN A 134 14.96 21.25 -18.44
C ASN A 134 13.70 22.14 -18.46
N PHE A 135 13.91 23.43 -18.30
CA PHE A 135 12.90 24.46 -18.48
C PHE A 135 13.13 25.20 -19.79
N ASN A 136 12.44 24.78 -20.84
CA ASN A 136 12.45 25.52 -22.10
C ASN A 136 11.43 26.66 -22.02
N ARG A 137 11.91 27.89 -22.01
CA ARG A 137 11.11 29.11 -21.85
C ARG A 137 10.47 29.59 -23.18
N ASP A 138 10.74 28.92 -24.30
CA ASP A 138 10.31 29.38 -25.63
C ASP A 138 8.84 29.11 -25.89
N LYS A 139 8.00 30.10 -25.70
CA LYS A 139 6.58 30.16 -26.16
C LYS A 139 5.69 28.95 -25.83
N LYS A 140 6.00 28.20 -24.77
CA LYS A 140 5.21 27.08 -24.30
C LYS A 140 4.92 27.22 -22.83
N ILE A 141 3.78 26.71 -22.40
CA ILE A 141 3.49 26.46 -20.98
C ILE A 141 4.38 25.32 -20.51
N TYR A 142 5.06 25.50 -19.40
CA TYR A 142 5.89 24.47 -18.78
C TYR A 142 5.64 24.40 -17.26
N ASN A 143 6.01 23.29 -16.65
CA ASN A 143 5.60 22.94 -15.30
C ASN A 143 6.79 22.62 -14.41
N SER A 144 6.61 22.81 -13.11
CA SER A 144 7.49 22.20 -12.09
C SER A 144 7.31 20.68 -12.05
N ASP A 145 8.10 20.00 -11.23
CA ASP A 145 7.72 18.71 -10.72
C ASP A 145 6.57 18.84 -9.71
N ILE A 146 5.87 17.73 -9.47
CA ILE A 146 4.83 17.65 -8.45
C ILE A 146 5.53 17.37 -7.11
N GLN A 147 5.45 18.30 -6.18
CA GLN A 147 5.89 18.12 -4.81
C GLN A 147 4.75 17.53 -3.98
N VAL A 148 4.87 16.27 -3.59
CA VAL A 148 3.90 15.66 -2.68
C VAL A 148 4.17 16.06 -1.25
N LEU A 149 3.09 16.24 -0.47
CA LEU A 149 3.13 16.84 0.85
C LEU A 149 2.52 15.92 1.92
N GLU A 150 3.15 15.86 3.06
CA GLU A 150 2.56 15.31 4.28
C GLU A 150 1.53 16.30 4.85
N SER A 151 1.92 17.56 4.93
CA SER A 151 1.06 18.65 5.40
C SER A 151 1.44 19.99 4.78
N TYR A 152 0.53 20.95 4.85
CA TYR A 152 0.79 22.35 4.55
C TYR A 152 0.00 23.25 5.50
N THR A 153 0.57 24.40 5.83
CA THR A 153 -0.07 25.41 6.67
C THR A 153 0.17 26.79 6.08
N LYS A 154 -0.83 27.67 6.17
CA LYS A 154 -0.66 29.06 5.76
C LYS A 154 0.32 29.76 6.71
N THR A 155 1.26 30.51 6.19
CA THR A 155 2.28 31.21 6.99
C THR A 155 2.40 32.67 6.61
N ASN A 156 2.65 33.51 7.62
CA ASN A 156 3.00 34.92 7.45
C ASN A 156 4.51 35.15 7.75
N SER A 157 5.21 34.11 8.22
CA SER A 157 6.63 34.13 8.54
C SER A 157 7.37 33.12 7.68
N PRO A 158 7.79 33.48 6.45
CA PRO A 158 8.41 32.54 5.53
C PRO A 158 9.67 31.90 6.09
N SER A 159 9.80 30.59 5.91
CA SER A 159 10.96 29.77 6.27
C SER A 159 11.55 29.08 5.03
N ALA A 160 12.55 28.23 5.20
CA ALA A 160 13.15 27.47 4.11
C ALA A 160 12.14 26.54 3.39
N VAL A 161 11.05 26.14 4.07
CA VAL A 161 10.01 25.27 3.52
C VAL A 161 8.82 26.04 2.93
N SER A 162 8.85 27.38 2.99
CA SER A 162 7.71 28.21 2.56
C SER A 162 7.72 28.46 1.05
N LYS A 163 6.54 28.38 0.43
CA LYS A 163 6.25 28.78 -0.95
C LYS A 163 4.86 29.40 -1.05
N ASN A 164 4.76 30.51 -1.76
CA ASN A 164 3.49 31.18 -2.07
C ASN A 164 2.55 31.33 -0.84
N GLY A 165 3.13 31.68 0.32
CA GLY A 165 2.38 31.91 1.57
C GLY A 165 1.99 30.66 2.36
N TYR A 166 2.58 29.52 2.04
CA TYR A 166 2.38 28.25 2.76
C TYR A 166 3.71 27.63 3.16
N ASP A 167 3.76 27.07 4.35
CA ASP A 167 4.81 26.16 4.78
C ASP A 167 4.42 24.76 4.29
N LEU A 168 5.30 24.12 3.51
CA LEU A 168 5.08 22.87 2.82
C LEU A 168 5.98 21.80 3.42
N ILE A 169 5.40 20.85 4.14
CA ILE A 169 6.14 19.68 4.66
C ILE A 169 6.07 18.56 3.62
N PRO A 170 7.21 18.15 3.03
CA PRO A 170 7.22 17.15 1.97
C PRO A 170 6.90 15.75 2.51
N TYR A 171 6.18 14.97 1.70
CA TYR A 171 6.05 13.52 1.82
C TYR A 171 7.08 12.87 0.90
N THR A 172 8.03 12.12 1.45
CA THR A 172 9.27 11.78 0.71
C THR A 172 9.21 10.43 -0.02
N VAL A 173 8.10 9.70 0.11
CA VAL A 173 7.92 8.39 -0.54
C VAL A 173 6.75 8.43 -1.52
N ASN A 174 6.78 7.52 -2.48
CA ASN A 174 5.67 7.34 -3.43
C ASN A 174 4.75 6.16 -3.04
N TYR A 175 4.77 5.75 -1.77
CA TYR A 175 3.94 4.69 -1.22
C TYR A 175 3.03 5.22 -0.13
N TYR A 176 1.73 4.99 -0.27
CA TYR A 176 0.69 5.39 0.67
C TYR A 176 0.12 4.15 1.37
N PRO A 177 0.52 3.86 2.62
CA PRO A 177 -0.03 2.77 3.42
C PRO A 177 -1.49 3.03 3.79
N LYS A 178 -2.18 2.00 4.29
CA LYS A 178 -3.63 2.01 4.58
C LYS A 178 -4.10 3.12 5.52
N ASP A 179 -3.26 3.57 6.42
CA ASP A 179 -3.49 4.63 7.41
C ASP A 179 -3.26 6.04 6.86
N GLN A 180 -2.54 6.17 5.73
CA GLN A 180 -2.32 7.45 5.06
C GLN A 180 -3.46 7.74 4.06
N ASN A 181 -4.49 8.43 4.52
CA ASN A 181 -5.73 8.62 3.74
C ASN A 181 -5.80 9.92 2.94
N SER A 182 -4.73 10.72 2.90
CA SER A 182 -4.72 12.00 2.19
C SER A 182 -3.50 12.12 1.28
N LEU A 183 -3.74 12.34 0.00
CA LEU A 183 -2.71 12.70 -0.97
C LEU A 183 -2.76 14.20 -1.17
N LYS A 184 -1.73 14.92 -0.74
CA LYS A 184 -1.59 16.37 -0.87
C LYS A 184 -0.42 16.69 -1.77
N PHE A 185 -0.52 17.76 -2.56
CA PHE A 185 0.53 18.13 -3.48
C PHE A 185 0.58 19.63 -3.73
N TYR A 186 1.77 20.09 -4.12
CA TYR A 186 2.05 21.41 -4.60
C TYR A 186 2.67 21.32 -6.00
N PHE A 187 2.32 22.30 -6.86
CA PHE A 187 2.73 22.31 -8.26
C PHE A 187 2.74 23.75 -8.79
N GLU A 188 3.61 24.05 -9.73
CA GLU A 188 3.66 25.36 -10.38
C GLU A 188 3.65 25.21 -11.88
N THR A 189 2.87 26.08 -12.53
CA THR A 189 2.86 26.25 -13.99
C THR A 189 3.38 27.63 -14.33
N TYR A 190 4.19 27.70 -15.36
CA TYR A 190 4.88 28.91 -15.76
C TYR A 190 4.51 29.34 -17.19
N ASN A 191 4.65 30.63 -17.48
CA ASN A 191 4.51 31.19 -18.84
C ASN A 191 3.08 31.15 -19.39
N THR A 192 2.08 31.03 -18.52
CA THR A 192 0.67 31.03 -18.94
C THR A 192 0.24 32.40 -19.47
N ASP A 193 0.75 33.49 -18.92
CA ASP A 193 0.53 34.87 -19.36
C ASP A 193 1.01 35.11 -20.80
N THR A 194 2.20 34.61 -21.13
CA THR A 194 2.80 34.78 -22.45
C THR A 194 2.08 33.95 -23.53
N VAL A 195 1.62 32.74 -23.15
CA VAL A 195 1.02 31.78 -24.10
C VAL A 195 -0.48 32.00 -24.29
N LEU A 196 -1.21 32.24 -23.20
CA LEU A 196 -2.66 32.38 -23.19
C LEU A 196 -3.12 33.86 -23.25
N GLY A 197 -2.19 34.79 -23.01
CA GLY A 197 -2.48 36.20 -22.77
C GLY A 197 -2.63 36.50 -21.28
N GLU A 198 -2.15 37.64 -20.83
CA GLU A 198 -2.19 38.06 -19.41
C GLU A 198 -3.64 38.14 -18.92
N GLY A 199 -3.95 37.61 -17.75
CA GLY A 199 -5.29 37.61 -17.16
C GLY A 199 -6.28 36.66 -17.83
N SER A 200 -5.88 35.88 -18.85
CA SER A 200 -6.75 34.90 -19.50
C SER A 200 -7.12 33.77 -18.54
N LYS A 201 -8.37 33.27 -18.65
CA LYS A 201 -8.83 32.14 -17.83
C LYS A 201 -8.31 30.82 -18.37
N PHE A 202 -7.82 29.96 -17.46
CA PHE A 202 -7.47 28.58 -17.77
C PHE A 202 -7.86 27.67 -16.61
N ILE A 203 -7.75 26.35 -16.80
CA ILE A 203 -8.19 25.33 -15.85
C ILE A 203 -7.04 24.38 -15.55
N TYR A 204 -6.78 24.15 -14.27
CA TYR A 204 -6.14 22.95 -13.80
C TYR A 204 -7.20 21.86 -13.67
N ASP A 205 -7.09 20.78 -14.44
CA ASP A 205 -7.88 19.55 -14.29
C ASP A 205 -6.93 18.48 -13.74
N TYR A 206 -7.15 18.06 -12.49
CA TYR A 206 -6.26 17.10 -11.86
C TYR A 206 -7.05 15.90 -11.35
N TYR A 207 -6.46 14.72 -11.51
CA TYR A 207 -7.13 13.46 -11.23
C TYR A 207 -6.14 12.32 -10.95
N ILE A 208 -6.67 11.23 -10.41
CA ILE A 208 -5.96 9.97 -10.28
C ILE A 208 -6.36 9.06 -11.44
N GLU A 209 -5.38 8.44 -12.09
CA GLU A 209 -5.57 7.38 -13.08
C GLU A 209 -4.89 6.09 -12.65
N ASN A 210 -5.39 4.94 -13.07
CA ASN A 210 -4.67 3.67 -12.92
C ASN A 210 -3.41 3.69 -13.81
N SER A 211 -2.24 3.35 -13.26
CA SER A 211 -0.96 3.49 -13.99
C SER A 211 -0.76 2.48 -15.12
N GLU A 212 -1.51 1.37 -15.13
CA GLU A 212 -1.40 0.30 -16.11
C GLU A 212 -2.40 0.48 -17.26
N THR A 213 -3.64 0.83 -16.92
CA THR A 213 -4.74 0.99 -17.91
C THR A 213 -4.92 2.41 -18.38
N PHE A 214 -4.29 3.38 -17.71
CA PHE A 214 -4.47 4.82 -17.92
C PHE A 214 -5.93 5.29 -17.80
N ALA A 215 -6.76 4.49 -17.14
CA ALA A 215 -8.15 4.83 -16.90
C ALA A 215 -8.27 5.89 -15.80
N ARG A 216 -8.88 7.02 -16.10
CA ARG A 216 -9.22 8.07 -15.15
C ARG A 216 -10.23 7.57 -14.14
N LEU A 217 -9.99 7.80 -12.87
CA LEU A 217 -10.90 7.48 -11.77
C LEU A 217 -11.76 8.73 -11.47
N ASN A 218 -13.02 8.72 -11.91
CA ASN A 218 -13.89 9.90 -11.81
C ASN A 218 -14.14 10.36 -10.37
N SER A 219 -14.15 9.44 -9.42
CA SER A 219 -14.30 9.75 -7.99
C SER A 219 -13.09 10.50 -7.40
N PHE A 220 -11.95 10.46 -8.08
CA PHE A 220 -10.72 11.14 -7.69
C PHE A 220 -10.31 12.15 -8.73
N SER A 221 -11.22 13.11 -9.03
CA SER A 221 -11.04 14.17 -10.01
C SER A 221 -11.49 15.50 -9.44
N ALA A 222 -10.72 16.55 -9.71
CA ALA A 222 -11.06 17.91 -9.32
C ALA A 222 -10.53 18.90 -10.35
N PHE A 223 -11.02 20.12 -10.32
CA PHE A 223 -10.51 21.18 -11.17
C PHE A 223 -10.45 22.52 -10.41
N GLN A 224 -9.54 23.39 -10.83
CA GLN A 224 -9.41 24.75 -10.33
C GLN A 224 -9.24 25.72 -11.49
N LYS A 225 -10.06 26.78 -11.52
CA LYS A 225 -9.93 27.87 -12.50
C LYS A 225 -8.97 28.91 -11.97
N GLN A 226 -8.07 29.36 -12.81
CA GLN A 226 -7.12 30.45 -12.50
C GLN A 226 -7.03 31.46 -13.64
N LEU A 227 -6.45 32.62 -13.31
CA LEU A 227 -6.05 33.62 -14.30
C LEU A 227 -4.56 33.42 -14.62
N SER A 228 -4.21 33.58 -15.89
CA SER A 228 -2.84 33.43 -16.38
C SER A 228 -1.91 34.50 -15.77
N GLN A 229 -0.77 34.04 -15.25
CA GLN A 229 0.29 34.84 -14.63
C GLN A 229 1.66 34.24 -14.96
N LYS A 230 2.75 34.94 -14.64
CA LYS A 230 4.11 34.40 -14.82
C LYS A 230 4.34 33.10 -14.08
N VAL A 231 3.75 32.96 -12.89
CA VAL A 231 3.78 31.75 -12.07
C VAL A 231 2.36 31.49 -11.55
N ASN A 232 1.83 30.34 -11.83
CA ASN A 232 0.54 29.90 -11.33
C ASN A 232 0.75 28.72 -10.37
N PRO A 233 0.66 28.93 -9.04
CA PRO A 233 0.73 27.84 -8.07
C PRO A 233 -0.58 27.08 -7.99
N LEU A 234 -0.51 25.79 -7.83
CA LEU A 234 -1.61 24.88 -7.52
C LEU A 234 -1.30 24.14 -6.22
N LEU A 235 -2.19 24.23 -5.25
CA LEU A 235 -2.19 23.41 -4.04
C LEU A 235 -3.45 22.55 -4.07
N GLY A 236 -3.28 21.23 -4.09
CA GLY A 236 -4.37 20.29 -4.21
C GLY A 236 -4.29 19.15 -3.21
N GLN A 237 -5.44 18.50 -2.99
CA GLN A 237 -5.50 17.30 -2.17
C GLN A 237 -6.63 16.38 -2.62
N PHE A 238 -6.46 15.08 -2.36
CA PHE A 238 -7.49 14.05 -2.48
C PHE A 238 -7.61 13.29 -1.16
N ASP A 239 -8.83 13.00 -0.75
CA ASP A 239 -9.10 11.91 0.17
C ASP A 239 -8.98 10.59 -0.61
N ILE A 240 -7.97 9.79 -0.26
CA ILE A 240 -7.68 8.51 -0.88
C ILE A 240 -8.09 7.32 0.01
N SER A 241 -8.91 7.54 1.03
CA SER A 241 -9.40 6.48 1.94
C SER A 241 -10.13 5.37 1.18
N GLN A 242 -10.87 5.73 0.13
CA GLN A 242 -11.61 4.80 -0.73
C GLN A 242 -10.85 4.40 -2.00
N LEU A 243 -9.60 4.83 -2.17
CA LEU A 243 -8.79 4.41 -3.31
C LEU A 243 -8.28 2.98 -3.04
N PRO A 244 -8.61 1.98 -3.89
CA PRO A 244 -8.18 0.61 -3.71
C PRO A 244 -6.66 0.42 -3.70
N THR A 245 -6.20 -0.74 -3.27
CA THR A 245 -4.79 -1.12 -3.42
C THR A 245 -4.42 -1.21 -4.90
N GLY A 246 -3.34 -0.52 -5.29
CA GLY A 246 -2.91 -0.50 -6.69
C GLY A 246 -1.81 0.50 -6.98
N ASN A 247 -1.46 0.57 -8.27
CA ASN A 247 -0.50 1.50 -8.83
C ASN A 247 -1.25 2.61 -9.58
N TYR A 248 -0.91 3.86 -9.30
CA TYR A 248 -1.65 5.03 -9.79
C TYR A 248 -0.71 6.14 -10.26
N ASN A 249 -1.25 7.03 -11.10
CA ASN A 249 -0.63 8.33 -11.38
C ASN A 249 -1.56 9.44 -10.90
N LEU A 250 -0.99 10.43 -10.23
CA LEU A 250 -1.58 11.76 -10.12
C LEU A 250 -1.28 12.51 -11.42
N VAL A 251 -2.32 12.94 -12.12
CA VAL A 251 -2.23 13.66 -13.40
C VAL A 251 -2.73 15.07 -13.21
N ILE A 252 -2.00 16.04 -13.74
CA ILE A 252 -2.40 17.45 -13.76
C ILE A 252 -2.35 17.93 -15.20
N ASP A 253 -3.53 18.26 -15.75
CA ASP A 253 -3.72 18.86 -17.07
C ASP A 253 -3.93 20.36 -16.94
N ILE A 254 -3.21 21.13 -17.74
CA ILE A 254 -3.41 22.56 -17.89
C ILE A 254 -4.21 22.78 -19.18
N LYS A 255 -5.45 23.26 -19.07
CA LYS A 255 -6.39 23.41 -20.17
C LYS A 255 -6.73 24.88 -20.41
N ASP A 256 -6.70 25.31 -21.65
CA ASP A 256 -7.14 26.64 -22.06
C ASP A 256 -8.70 26.82 -22.01
N ALA A 257 -9.17 27.99 -22.34
CA ALA A 257 -10.62 28.30 -22.38
C ALA A 257 -11.42 27.42 -23.34
N SER A 258 -10.77 26.83 -24.35
CA SER A 258 -11.35 25.88 -25.30
C SER A 258 -11.30 24.43 -24.81
N ASN A 259 -10.89 24.19 -23.56
CA ASN A 259 -10.71 22.88 -22.96
C ASN A 259 -9.60 22.03 -23.64
N LYS A 260 -8.70 22.66 -24.40
CA LYS A 260 -7.54 22.00 -25.01
C LYS A 260 -6.41 21.91 -24.01
N ILE A 261 -5.80 20.73 -23.90
CA ILE A 261 -4.62 20.49 -23.02
C ILE A 261 -3.42 21.21 -23.64
N GLN A 262 -2.86 22.16 -22.91
CA GLN A 262 -1.66 22.92 -23.25
C GLN A 262 -0.40 22.31 -22.64
N SER A 263 -0.53 21.67 -21.48
CA SER A 263 0.56 20.97 -20.80
C SER A 263 -0.01 19.92 -19.85
N GLN A 264 0.76 18.88 -19.57
CA GLN A 264 0.40 17.81 -18.64
C GLN A 264 1.61 17.42 -17.80
N LYS A 265 1.38 17.05 -16.54
CA LYS A 265 2.37 16.45 -15.65
C LYS A 265 1.77 15.23 -14.97
N LYS A 266 2.58 14.16 -14.82
CA LYS A 266 2.20 12.93 -14.13
C LYS A 266 3.20 12.61 -13.03
N TRP A 267 2.71 12.02 -11.94
CA TRP A 267 3.51 11.52 -10.84
C TRP A 267 2.97 10.17 -10.38
N PHE A 268 3.83 9.15 -10.33
CA PHE A 268 3.48 7.78 -9.97
C PHE A 268 3.49 7.58 -8.46
N PHE A 269 2.49 6.83 -7.94
CA PHE A 269 2.46 6.36 -6.57
C PHE A 269 1.79 5.00 -6.42
N GLN A 270 2.09 4.35 -5.30
CA GLN A 270 1.50 3.08 -4.91
C GLN A 270 0.58 3.29 -3.71
N ARG A 271 -0.58 2.66 -3.71
CA ARG A 271 -1.54 2.67 -2.62
C ARG A 271 -1.72 1.27 -2.05
N GLN A 272 -1.64 1.12 -0.71
CA GLN A 272 -2.16 -0.01 0.04
C GLN A 272 -3.41 0.42 0.78
N SER A 273 -4.51 -0.31 0.60
CA SER A 273 -5.81 0.06 1.17
C SER A 273 -6.63 -1.19 1.49
N ASN A 274 -7.59 -1.04 2.37
CA ASN A 274 -8.65 -2.03 2.59
C ASN A 274 -9.89 -1.75 1.70
N ALA A 275 -9.87 -0.67 0.92
CA ALA A 275 -10.95 -0.37 -0.03
C ALA A 275 -11.00 -1.43 -1.13
N VAL A 276 -12.21 -1.82 -1.50
CA VAL A 276 -12.46 -2.85 -2.52
C VAL A 276 -12.68 -2.19 -3.87
N ASP A 277 -11.99 -2.69 -4.90
CA ASP A 277 -12.17 -2.21 -6.27
C ASP A 277 -13.37 -2.90 -6.94
N TYR A 278 -14.48 -2.20 -7.03
CA TYR A 278 -15.69 -2.67 -7.72
C TYR A 278 -15.79 -2.19 -9.18
N THR A 279 -14.75 -1.62 -9.75
CA THR A 279 -14.79 -1.02 -11.11
C THR A 279 -15.25 -2.03 -12.18
N ILE A 280 -14.85 -3.29 -12.07
CA ILE A 280 -15.27 -4.35 -12.98
C ILE A 280 -16.79 -4.54 -12.92
N ILE A 281 -17.37 -4.47 -11.72
CA ILE A 281 -18.82 -4.64 -11.51
C ILE A 281 -19.60 -3.42 -11.96
N GLN A 282 -19.10 -2.21 -11.70
CA GLN A 282 -19.76 -0.96 -12.11
C GLN A 282 -19.90 -0.83 -13.64
N LYS A 283 -18.94 -1.36 -14.41
CA LYS A 283 -19.05 -1.44 -15.87
C LYS A 283 -20.17 -2.38 -16.32
N THR A 284 -20.56 -3.33 -15.49
CA THR A 284 -21.59 -4.33 -15.80
C THR A 284 -23.01 -3.76 -15.70
N ASP A 285 -23.25 -2.84 -14.74
CA ASP A 285 -24.62 -2.32 -14.47
C ASP A 285 -25.21 -1.50 -15.63
N ASN A 286 -24.38 -0.96 -16.53
CA ASN A 286 -24.86 -0.05 -17.57
C ASN A 286 -25.09 -0.66 -18.96
N HIS A 287 -24.50 -1.85 -19.29
CA HIS A 287 -24.50 -2.38 -20.66
C HIS A 287 -24.67 -3.91 -20.78
N MET A 288 -24.58 -4.68 -19.70
CA MET A 288 -24.59 -6.13 -19.75
C MET A 288 -25.90 -6.69 -19.18
N LYS A 289 -26.66 -7.39 -19.99
CA LYS A 289 -27.95 -7.97 -19.60
C LYS A 289 -27.89 -9.45 -19.25
N THR A 290 -26.87 -10.15 -19.75
CA THR A 290 -26.75 -11.60 -19.58
C THR A 290 -25.35 -11.99 -19.08
N ILE A 291 -25.24 -13.21 -18.53
CA ILE A 291 -23.94 -13.77 -18.10
C ILE A 291 -22.98 -13.94 -19.29
N GLU A 292 -23.51 -14.23 -20.47
CA GLU A 292 -22.78 -14.32 -21.72
C GLU A 292 -22.18 -12.98 -22.12
N ASP A 293 -22.97 -11.90 -22.06
CA ASP A 293 -22.49 -10.54 -22.35
C ASP A 293 -21.30 -10.19 -21.44
N PHE A 294 -21.41 -10.53 -20.14
CA PHE A 294 -20.35 -10.29 -19.18
C PHE A 294 -19.05 -11.01 -19.60
N PHE A 295 -19.05 -12.34 -19.74
CA PHE A 295 -17.84 -13.09 -20.05
C PHE A 295 -17.30 -12.81 -21.46
N ASN A 296 -18.16 -12.49 -22.43
CA ASN A 296 -17.75 -12.11 -23.79
C ASN A 296 -17.06 -10.73 -23.84
N SER A 297 -17.29 -9.86 -22.88
CA SER A 297 -16.62 -8.56 -22.81
C SER A 297 -15.13 -8.66 -22.47
N PHE A 298 -14.69 -9.78 -21.90
CA PHE A 298 -13.29 -9.99 -21.52
C PHE A 298 -12.50 -10.73 -22.59
N GLN A 299 -11.48 -10.06 -23.15
CA GLN A 299 -10.59 -10.65 -24.16
C GLN A 299 -9.28 -11.20 -23.53
N SER A 300 -8.89 -10.67 -22.36
CA SER A 300 -7.68 -11.11 -21.68
C SER A 300 -7.81 -12.50 -21.09
N ARG A 301 -6.88 -13.39 -21.45
CA ARG A 301 -6.78 -14.74 -20.88
C ARG A 301 -6.57 -14.71 -19.37
N ASP A 302 -5.80 -13.74 -18.86
CA ASP A 302 -5.48 -13.66 -17.44
C ASP A 302 -6.71 -13.29 -16.60
N SER A 303 -7.57 -12.39 -17.10
CA SER A 303 -8.86 -12.08 -16.46
C SER A 303 -9.78 -13.28 -16.39
N LEU A 304 -9.91 -14.02 -17.51
CA LEU A 304 -10.74 -15.22 -17.58
C LEU A 304 -10.19 -16.33 -16.67
N LYS A 305 -8.87 -16.48 -16.62
CA LYS A 305 -8.20 -17.41 -15.70
C LYS A 305 -8.54 -17.08 -14.25
N GLN A 306 -8.44 -15.81 -13.85
CA GLN A 306 -8.80 -15.37 -12.50
C GLN A 306 -10.26 -15.67 -12.15
N PHE A 307 -11.18 -15.49 -13.10
CA PHE A 307 -12.62 -15.82 -12.89
C PHE A 307 -12.86 -17.31 -12.66
N ILE A 308 -12.05 -18.19 -13.24
CA ILE A 308 -12.11 -19.63 -13.00
C ILE A 308 -11.44 -19.98 -11.66
N GLU A 309 -10.25 -19.44 -11.41
CA GLU A 309 -9.48 -19.71 -10.20
C GLU A 309 -10.21 -19.29 -8.92
N CYS A 310 -10.95 -18.18 -8.95
CA CYS A 310 -11.72 -17.73 -7.79
C CYS A 310 -12.90 -18.66 -7.43
N LEU A 311 -13.24 -19.65 -8.26
CA LEU A 311 -14.25 -20.68 -7.95
C LEU A 311 -13.70 -21.78 -7.02
N TRP A 312 -12.37 -21.83 -6.82
CA TRP A 312 -11.70 -22.81 -5.96
C TRP A 312 -12.40 -23.11 -4.62
N PRO A 313 -12.88 -22.11 -3.84
CA PRO A 313 -13.55 -22.39 -2.57
C PRO A 313 -14.83 -23.19 -2.69
N ARG A 314 -15.53 -23.09 -3.83
CA ARG A 314 -16.83 -23.72 -4.10
C ARG A 314 -16.73 -24.99 -4.93
N ALA A 315 -15.60 -25.20 -5.59
CA ALA A 315 -15.39 -26.31 -6.51
C ALA A 315 -15.22 -27.65 -5.77
N THR A 316 -15.81 -28.71 -6.31
CA THR A 316 -15.56 -30.08 -5.89
C THR A 316 -14.12 -30.50 -6.21
N THR A 317 -13.61 -31.57 -5.61
CA THR A 317 -12.25 -32.07 -5.88
C THR A 317 -12.02 -32.33 -7.37
N LYS A 318 -12.98 -32.93 -8.07
CA LYS A 318 -12.90 -33.19 -9.52
C LYS A 318 -12.86 -31.87 -10.34
N GLU A 319 -13.67 -30.89 -9.94
CA GLU A 319 -13.66 -29.56 -10.60
C GLU A 319 -12.35 -28.82 -10.34
N ARG A 320 -11.76 -28.92 -9.16
CA ARG A 320 -10.46 -28.33 -8.85
C ARG A 320 -9.32 -28.92 -9.69
N GLU A 321 -9.27 -30.25 -9.78
CA GLU A 321 -8.31 -30.94 -10.64
C GLU A 321 -8.46 -30.52 -12.10
N TRP A 322 -9.70 -30.50 -12.60
CA TRP A 322 -10.00 -30.03 -13.95
C TRP A 322 -9.59 -28.57 -14.16
N GLN A 323 -9.93 -27.68 -13.25
CA GLN A 323 -9.54 -26.25 -13.31
C GLN A 323 -8.02 -26.08 -13.36
N GLN A 324 -7.26 -26.78 -12.53
CA GLN A 324 -5.79 -26.69 -12.52
C GLN A 324 -5.17 -27.12 -13.85
N VAL A 325 -5.66 -28.19 -14.45
CA VAL A 325 -5.14 -28.68 -15.74
C VAL A 325 -5.52 -27.74 -16.88
N GLN A 326 -6.73 -27.25 -16.88
CA GLN A 326 -7.30 -26.53 -18.00
C GLN A 326 -6.96 -25.03 -18.02
N THR A 327 -6.81 -24.37 -16.86
CA THR A 327 -6.40 -22.97 -16.80
C THR A 327 -5.01 -22.71 -17.42
N VAL A 328 -4.17 -23.75 -17.50
CA VAL A 328 -2.87 -23.68 -18.17
C VAL A 328 -2.99 -23.82 -19.69
N LYS A 329 -3.97 -24.57 -20.19
CA LYS A 329 -4.07 -25.03 -21.60
C LYS A 329 -5.23 -24.40 -22.38
N LEU A 330 -6.27 -23.92 -21.73
CA LEU A 330 -7.48 -23.47 -22.40
C LEU A 330 -7.31 -22.18 -23.20
N ASN A 331 -7.99 -22.16 -24.34
CA ASN A 331 -8.19 -20.92 -25.07
C ASN A 331 -9.31 -20.05 -24.41
N PRO A 332 -9.33 -18.74 -24.69
CA PRO A 332 -10.32 -17.85 -24.08
C PRO A 332 -11.78 -18.23 -24.33
N ASN A 333 -12.11 -18.84 -25.48
CA ASN A 333 -13.49 -19.23 -25.80
C ASN A 333 -13.97 -20.36 -24.87
N LEU A 334 -13.14 -21.38 -24.63
CA LEU A 334 -13.49 -22.46 -23.71
C LEU A 334 -13.59 -21.97 -22.27
N MET A 335 -12.74 -21.01 -21.87
CA MET A 335 -12.82 -20.38 -20.55
C MET A 335 -14.14 -19.62 -20.35
N ARG A 336 -14.61 -18.89 -21.37
CA ARG A 336 -15.91 -18.21 -21.34
C ARG A 336 -17.06 -19.20 -21.23
N SER A 337 -17.09 -20.20 -22.12
CA SER A 337 -18.15 -21.24 -22.09
C SER A 337 -18.21 -21.92 -20.73
N TYR A 338 -17.07 -22.34 -20.17
CA TYR A 338 -17.01 -22.95 -18.85
C TYR A 338 -17.61 -22.05 -17.77
N SER A 339 -17.22 -20.76 -17.75
CA SER A 339 -17.72 -19.82 -16.77
C SER A 339 -19.22 -19.58 -16.89
N VAL A 340 -19.74 -19.45 -18.10
CA VAL A 340 -21.17 -19.29 -18.38
C VAL A 340 -21.95 -20.53 -17.91
N ASP A 341 -21.50 -21.74 -18.29
CA ASP A 341 -22.16 -23.01 -17.95
C ASP A 341 -22.16 -23.25 -16.44
N TYR A 342 -21.04 -22.95 -15.76
CA TYR A 342 -20.93 -23.02 -14.31
C TYR A 342 -22.01 -22.18 -13.62
N TRP A 343 -22.13 -20.89 -13.99
CA TRP A 343 -23.07 -20.00 -13.34
C TRP A 343 -24.52 -20.25 -13.73
N LYS A 344 -24.81 -20.73 -14.94
CA LYS A 344 -26.14 -21.22 -15.31
C LYS A 344 -26.54 -22.43 -14.46
N LYS A 345 -25.63 -23.39 -14.26
CA LYS A 345 -25.86 -24.56 -13.39
C LYS A 345 -26.09 -24.15 -11.93
N GLU A 346 -25.30 -23.20 -11.39
CA GLU A 346 -25.48 -22.69 -10.02
C GLU A 346 -26.80 -21.93 -9.83
N ALA A 347 -27.26 -21.20 -10.86
CA ALA A 347 -28.54 -20.47 -10.85
C ALA A 347 -29.77 -21.40 -10.90
N GLY A 348 -29.68 -22.55 -11.56
CA GLY A 348 -30.84 -23.37 -11.87
C GLY A 348 -31.89 -22.59 -12.66
N ASP A 349 -33.17 -23.01 -12.53
CA ASP A 349 -34.28 -22.40 -13.27
C ASP A 349 -34.87 -21.16 -12.58
N SER A 350 -34.45 -20.87 -11.36
CA SER A 350 -35.12 -19.85 -10.50
C SER A 350 -34.38 -18.56 -10.33
N LEU A 351 -33.07 -18.49 -10.61
CA LEU A 351 -32.21 -17.37 -10.31
C LEU A 351 -31.54 -16.86 -11.58
N ASP A 352 -31.19 -15.54 -11.56
CA ASP A 352 -30.43 -14.90 -12.63
C ASP A 352 -28.92 -15.22 -12.49
N PRO A 353 -28.31 -15.95 -13.45
CA PRO A 353 -26.89 -16.31 -13.39
C PRO A 353 -25.95 -15.11 -13.25
N LEU A 354 -26.27 -13.98 -13.92
CA LEU A 354 -25.45 -12.77 -13.84
C LEU A 354 -25.47 -12.15 -12.44
N LYS A 355 -26.65 -12.08 -11.81
CA LYS A 355 -26.77 -11.54 -10.44
C LYS A 355 -26.04 -12.40 -9.40
N ILE A 356 -26.10 -13.73 -9.54
CA ILE A 356 -25.37 -14.64 -8.63
C ILE A 356 -23.87 -14.48 -8.82
N TRP A 357 -23.40 -14.42 -10.06
CA TRP A 357 -22.01 -14.17 -10.38
C TRP A 357 -21.52 -12.85 -9.79
N ILE A 358 -22.24 -11.76 -10.03
CA ILE A 358 -21.88 -10.43 -9.50
C ILE A 358 -21.80 -10.45 -7.97
N THR A 359 -22.77 -11.09 -7.30
CA THR A 359 -22.80 -11.22 -5.84
C THR A 359 -21.58 -12.00 -5.33
N TYR A 360 -21.28 -13.13 -5.95
CA TYR A 360 -20.12 -13.94 -5.61
C TYR A 360 -18.81 -13.19 -5.87
N TYR A 361 -18.69 -12.53 -7.02
CA TYR A 361 -17.49 -11.82 -7.40
C TYR A 361 -17.23 -10.60 -6.52
N LYS A 362 -18.26 -9.93 -6.01
CA LYS A 362 -18.14 -8.94 -4.94
C LYS A 362 -17.41 -9.52 -3.71
N SER A 363 -17.84 -10.69 -3.27
CA SER A 363 -17.18 -11.38 -2.16
C SER A 363 -15.75 -11.80 -2.47
N VAL A 364 -15.45 -12.17 -3.73
CA VAL A 364 -14.06 -12.46 -4.18
C VAL A 364 -13.19 -11.20 -4.09
N LEU A 365 -13.69 -10.04 -4.53
CA LEU A 365 -12.98 -8.78 -4.45
C LEU A 365 -12.74 -8.38 -2.98
N GLU A 366 -13.72 -8.55 -2.10
CA GLU A 366 -13.58 -8.33 -0.66
C GLU A 366 -12.52 -9.27 -0.05
N ALA A 367 -12.57 -10.57 -0.37
CA ALA A 367 -11.58 -11.53 0.10
C ALA A 367 -10.16 -11.15 -0.37
N ASN A 368 -10.00 -10.72 -1.62
CA ASN A 368 -8.72 -10.28 -2.15
C ASN A 368 -8.21 -8.99 -1.49
N ALA A 369 -9.08 -8.07 -1.11
CA ALA A 369 -8.70 -6.84 -0.44
C ALA A 369 -8.32 -7.07 1.03
N LEU A 370 -9.11 -7.91 1.76
CA LEU A 370 -9.06 -8.00 3.22
C LEU A 370 -8.33 -9.24 3.76
N MET A 371 -8.12 -10.28 2.92
CA MET A 371 -7.64 -11.59 3.36
C MET A 371 -6.44 -12.09 2.53
N LYS A 372 -5.80 -11.21 1.79
CA LYS A 372 -4.59 -11.50 1.01
C LYS A 372 -3.42 -11.85 1.94
N CYS A 373 -2.57 -12.81 1.51
CA CYS A 373 -1.38 -13.22 2.25
C CYS A 373 -0.15 -13.09 1.32
N GLY A 374 0.65 -12.08 1.52
CA GLY A 374 1.79 -11.78 0.65
C GLY A 374 1.37 -11.64 -0.82
N LYS A 375 1.88 -12.50 -1.71
CA LYS A 375 1.51 -12.55 -3.13
C LYS A 375 0.28 -13.42 -3.42
N GLN A 376 -0.19 -14.21 -2.44
CA GLN A 376 -1.34 -15.11 -2.60
C GLN A 376 -2.64 -14.32 -2.57
N GLN A 377 -3.49 -14.52 -3.57
CA GLN A 377 -4.82 -13.90 -3.64
C GLN A 377 -5.70 -14.36 -2.48
N GLY A 378 -6.59 -13.46 -2.03
CA GLY A 378 -7.43 -13.71 -0.86
C GLY A 378 -8.29 -14.96 -0.98
N TYR A 379 -8.82 -15.27 -2.17
CA TYR A 379 -9.64 -16.48 -2.38
C TYR A 379 -8.87 -17.82 -2.21
N TYR A 380 -7.53 -17.78 -2.21
CA TYR A 380 -6.70 -18.96 -1.94
C TYR A 380 -6.29 -19.10 -0.47
N THR A 381 -6.49 -18.08 0.35
CA THR A 381 -6.20 -18.15 1.79
C THR A 381 -7.28 -18.91 2.53
N ASP A 382 -6.97 -19.44 3.71
CA ASP A 382 -7.96 -20.13 4.53
C ASP A 382 -9.13 -19.23 4.93
N ARG A 383 -8.87 -17.97 5.30
CA ARG A 383 -9.93 -16.99 5.59
C ARG A 383 -10.80 -16.72 4.37
N GLY A 384 -10.19 -16.45 3.21
CA GLY A 384 -10.93 -16.20 1.99
C GLY A 384 -11.71 -17.40 1.51
N ARG A 385 -11.17 -18.62 1.63
CA ARG A 385 -11.88 -19.86 1.32
C ARG A 385 -13.14 -19.99 2.18
N VAL A 386 -13.01 -19.87 3.49
CA VAL A 386 -14.16 -19.97 4.41
C VAL A 386 -15.19 -18.86 4.12
N TYR A 387 -14.73 -17.63 3.90
CA TYR A 387 -15.58 -16.50 3.54
C TYR A 387 -16.38 -16.74 2.24
N LEU A 388 -15.74 -17.27 1.20
CA LEU A 388 -16.37 -17.52 -0.10
C LEU A 388 -17.26 -18.78 -0.10
N GLN A 389 -17.00 -19.74 0.77
CA GLN A 389 -17.75 -20.98 0.90
C GLN A 389 -19.01 -20.82 1.76
N TYR A 390 -18.88 -20.10 2.89
CA TYR A 390 -19.94 -20.00 3.91
C TYR A 390 -20.55 -18.60 4.00
N GLY A 391 -19.98 -17.61 3.29
CA GLY A 391 -20.40 -16.22 3.35
C GLY A 391 -19.70 -15.41 4.45
N LYS A 392 -20.13 -14.17 4.65
CA LYS A 392 -19.64 -13.31 5.71
C LYS A 392 -20.01 -13.88 7.08
N PRO A 393 -19.07 -13.99 8.04
CA PRO A 393 -19.41 -14.43 9.39
C PRO A 393 -20.34 -13.42 10.08
N ASP A 394 -21.25 -13.93 10.92
CA ASP A 394 -22.15 -13.06 11.73
C ASP A 394 -21.37 -12.29 12.78
N GLN A 395 -20.30 -12.92 13.35
CA GLN A 395 -19.36 -12.25 14.23
C GLN A 395 -17.93 -12.61 13.86
N ARG A 396 -17.03 -11.60 13.94
CA ARG A 396 -15.59 -11.74 13.71
C ARG A 396 -14.87 -11.04 14.86
N ASN A 397 -14.25 -11.83 15.73
CA ASN A 397 -13.40 -11.33 16.78
C ASN A 397 -11.93 -11.49 16.39
N GLN A 398 -11.20 -10.39 16.28
CA GLN A 398 -9.79 -10.36 15.93
C GLN A 398 -8.96 -9.96 17.15
N ILE A 399 -8.10 -10.85 17.60
CA ILE A 399 -7.24 -10.68 18.76
C ILE A 399 -5.80 -10.54 18.28
N ASN A 400 -5.28 -9.31 18.29
CA ASN A 400 -3.94 -9.00 17.81
C ASN A 400 -2.87 -9.05 18.91
N SER A 401 -3.27 -8.87 20.16
CA SER A 401 -2.35 -8.84 21.30
C SER A 401 -3.00 -9.47 22.53
N GLU A 402 -2.55 -10.66 22.86
CA GLU A 402 -2.92 -11.38 24.07
C GLU A 402 -1.68 -12.02 24.67
N ALA A 403 -1.63 -12.11 26.00
CA ALA A 403 -0.47 -12.65 26.71
C ALA A 403 -0.14 -14.07 26.24
N ASN A 404 1.11 -14.26 25.77
CA ASN A 404 1.66 -15.52 25.32
C ASN A 404 0.94 -16.21 24.14
N SER A 405 0.13 -15.45 23.35
CA SER A 405 -0.58 -15.98 22.18
C SER A 405 -0.06 -15.38 20.88
N TYR A 406 -0.17 -16.15 19.80
CA TYR A 406 -0.12 -15.61 18.45
C TYR A 406 -1.37 -14.77 18.18
N PRO A 407 -1.35 -13.80 17.26
CA PRO A 407 -2.57 -13.16 16.76
C PRO A 407 -3.53 -14.21 16.20
N TYR A 408 -4.80 -14.12 16.54
CA TYR A 408 -5.80 -15.07 16.06
C TYR A 408 -7.15 -14.41 15.83
N GLU A 409 -8.00 -15.08 15.04
CA GLU A 409 -9.38 -14.69 14.76
C GLU A 409 -10.33 -15.81 15.09
N VAL A 410 -11.47 -15.47 15.67
CA VAL A 410 -12.60 -16.36 15.86
C VAL A 410 -13.76 -15.85 15.03
N TRP A 411 -14.21 -16.65 14.06
CA TRP A 411 -15.38 -16.35 13.26
C TRP A 411 -16.55 -17.21 13.72
N GLN A 412 -17.70 -16.58 13.95
CA GLN A 412 -18.93 -17.27 14.35
C GLN A 412 -19.99 -17.08 13.28
N TYR A 413 -20.63 -18.20 12.94
CA TYR A 413 -21.78 -18.26 12.06
C TYR A 413 -22.98 -18.75 12.85
N TYR A 414 -24.01 -17.95 12.93
CA TYR A 414 -25.24 -18.35 13.62
C TYR A 414 -25.97 -19.43 12.87
N ARG A 415 -25.85 -19.43 11.52
CA ARG A 415 -26.49 -20.40 10.65
C ARG A 415 -25.65 -20.67 9.40
N ILE A 416 -25.30 -21.93 9.16
CA ILE A 416 -24.58 -22.38 7.96
C ILE A 416 -25.45 -23.40 7.21
N TYR A 417 -25.63 -23.20 5.90
CA TYR A 417 -26.26 -24.19 5.03
C TYR A 417 -25.22 -25.18 4.53
N ASP A 418 -25.45 -26.48 4.84
CA ASP A 418 -24.63 -27.56 4.30
C ASP A 418 -25.28 -28.11 3.02
N LYS A 419 -24.66 -27.81 1.86
CA LYS A 419 -25.12 -28.24 0.56
C LYS A 419 -25.14 -29.78 0.43
N ALA A 420 -24.25 -30.51 1.11
CA ALA A 420 -24.13 -31.94 1.01
C ALA A 420 -25.31 -32.68 1.72
N THR A 421 -25.81 -32.14 2.81
CA THR A 421 -26.91 -32.73 3.59
C THR A 421 -28.25 -32.03 3.41
N GLY A 422 -28.26 -30.83 2.76
CA GLY A 422 -29.45 -29.99 2.64
C GLY A 422 -29.94 -29.40 3.97
N ARG A 423 -29.10 -29.41 5.03
CA ARG A 423 -29.48 -29.00 6.39
C ARG A 423 -28.74 -27.74 6.82
N PHE A 424 -29.31 -27.06 7.82
CA PHE A 424 -28.67 -25.94 8.48
C PHE A 424 -27.99 -26.43 9.76
N PHE A 425 -26.74 -25.96 9.95
CA PHE A 425 -26.04 -26.03 11.23
C PHE A 425 -26.09 -24.69 11.90
N THR A 426 -26.21 -24.65 13.22
CA THR A 426 -26.31 -23.44 14.00
C THR A 426 -25.07 -23.27 14.90
N ASN A 427 -24.72 -22.01 15.17
CA ASN A 427 -23.68 -21.63 16.11
C ASN A 427 -22.33 -22.33 15.87
N LYS A 428 -21.82 -22.22 14.65
CA LYS A 428 -20.55 -22.84 14.24
C LYS A 428 -19.42 -21.81 14.23
N LYS A 429 -18.25 -22.26 14.65
CA LYS A 429 -17.06 -21.40 14.77
C LYS A 429 -15.89 -21.92 13.96
N PHE A 430 -15.05 -20.97 13.54
CA PHE A 430 -13.75 -21.20 12.91
C PHE A 430 -12.69 -20.41 13.68
N VAL A 431 -11.51 -20.99 13.87
CA VAL A 431 -10.37 -20.37 14.53
C VAL A 431 -9.19 -20.29 13.56
N PHE A 432 -8.71 -19.10 13.32
CA PHE A 432 -7.57 -18.82 12.45
C PHE A 432 -6.43 -18.24 13.28
N VAL A 433 -5.19 -18.61 12.96
CA VAL A 433 -3.98 -18.16 13.67
C VAL A 433 -2.98 -17.55 12.70
N ASN A 434 -2.42 -16.42 13.05
CA ASN A 434 -1.31 -15.81 12.33
C ASN A 434 0.02 -16.17 13.03
N PHE A 435 0.73 -17.16 12.48
CA PHE A 435 2.05 -17.56 12.99
C PHE A 435 3.17 -16.61 12.58
N GLY A 436 2.96 -15.82 11.53
CA GLY A 436 3.97 -14.95 10.91
C GLY A 436 3.97 -13.52 11.40
N ILE A 437 3.41 -13.16 12.51
CA ILE A 437 3.30 -11.83 13.17
C ILE A 437 3.43 -10.58 12.26
N ALA A 438 4.33 -10.62 11.28
CA ALA A 438 4.61 -9.52 10.35
C ALA A 438 3.66 -9.46 9.14
N ASP A 439 3.05 -10.59 8.78
CA ASP A 439 2.17 -10.73 7.62
C ASP A 439 0.73 -11.02 8.08
N ASP A 440 -0.27 -10.55 7.35
CA ASP A 440 -1.70 -10.81 7.63
C ASP A 440 -2.14 -12.21 7.15
N CYS A 441 -1.26 -13.22 7.36
CA CYS A 441 -1.40 -14.59 6.90
C CYS A 441 -1.97 -15.49 8.00
N TYR A 442 -3.27 -15.69 7.96
CA TYR A 442 -3.99 -16.53 8.93
C TYR A 442 -4.26 -17.92 8.39
N THR A 443 -3.93 -18.94 9.19
CA THR A 443 -4.17 -20.37 8.89
C THR A 443 -5.31 -20.89 9.74
N LEU A 444 -6.20 -21.67 9.14
CA LEU A 444 -7.30 -22.34 9.85
C LEU A 444 -6.73 -23.48 10.72
N VAL A 445 -6.95 -23.41 12.03
CA VAL A 445 -6.46 -24.42 13.00
C VAL A 445 -7.58 -25.25 13.62
N HIS A 446 -8.82 -24.75 13.60
CA HIS A 446 -9.97 -25.47 14.14
C HIS A 446 -11.28 -24.98 13.53
N SER A 447 -12.24 -25.89 13.36
CA SER A 447 -13.63 -25.58 13.05
C SER A 447 -14.58 -26.59 13.68
N GLU A 448 -15.79 -26.11 14.00
CA GLU A 448 -16.91 -26.96 14.45
C GLU A 448 -17.81 -27.37 13.28
N VAL A 449 -17.47 -27.00 12.04
CA VAL A 449 -18.25 -27.34 10.83
C VAL A 449 -17.82 -28.71 10.34
N ARG A 450 -18.81 -29.55 10.03
CA ARG A 450 -18.58 -30.87 9.47
C ARG A 450 -17.86 -30.77 8.11
N GLY A 451 -16.81 -31.60 7.96
CA GLY A 451 -16.00 -31.58 6.73
C GLY A 451 -14.82 -30.59 6.75
N GLU A 452 -14.75 -29.74 7.78
CA GLU A 452 -13.60 -28.86 8.05
C GLU A 452 -12.63 -29.48 9.05
N ILE A 453 -11.49 -28.81 9.29
CA ILE A 453 -10.46 -29.26 10.23
C ILE A 453 -11.01 -29.20 11.66
N TYR A 454 -11.28 -30.34 12.26
CA TYR A 454 -11.60 -30.46 13.67
C TYR A 454 -10.33 -30.81 14.46
N ASN A 455 -9.92 -29.96 15.41
CA ASN A 455 -8.75 -30.16 16.23
C ASN A 455 -9.08 -29.83 17.70
N GLU A 456 -9.18 -30.82 18.55
CA GLU A 456 -9.52 -30.65 19.97
C GLU A 456 -8.42 -29.86 20.71
N ARG A 457 -7.17 -29.97 20.26
CA ARG A 457 -6.00 -29.32 20.86
C ARG A 457 -5.63 -28.00 20.18
N TRP A 458 -6.56 -27.34 19.50
CA TRP A 458 -6.31 -26.10 18.77
C TRP A 458 -5.76 -24.97 19.65
N ARG A 459 -6.13 -24.94 20.94
CA ARG A 459 -5.65 -23.94 21.91
C ARG A 459 -4.13 -23.96 22.06
N PHE A 460 -3.52 -25.14 21.98
CA PHE A 460 -2.05 -25.27 21.99
C PHE A 460 -1.39 -24.64 20.76
N LYS A 461 -2.10 -24.54 19.63
CA LYS A 461 -1.60 -23.86 18.43
C LYS A 461 -1.57 -22.34 18.60
N LEU A 462 -2.40 -21.77 19.48
CA LEU A 462 -2.40 -20.33 19.75
C LEU A 462 -1.24 -19.89 20.61
N VAL A 463 -0.70 -20.74 21.49
CA VAL A 463 0.30 -20.37 22.49
C VAL A 463 1.69 -20.35 21.87
N LYS A 464 2.45 -19.25 22.06
CA LYS A 464 3.80 -19.05 21.51
C LYS A 464 4.85 -19.99 22.12
N ARG A 465 4.65 -20.45 23.34
CA ARG A 465 5.50 -21.46 24.00
C ARG A 465 4.64 -22.68 24.27
N SER A 466 4.97 -23.80 23.64
CA SER A 466 4.32 -25.05 23.95
C SER A 466 4.77 -25.49 25.35
N GLN A 467 4.01 -25.14 26.36
CA GLN A 467 4.02 -25.93 27.59
C GLN A 467 3.29 -27.22 27.20
N GLN A 468 4.04 -28.22 26.85
CA GLN A 468 3.47 -29.57 26.68
C GLN A 468 2.96 -29.96 28.08
N SER A 469 1.64 -30.15 28.18
CA SER A 469 1.07 -30.84 29.30
C SER A 469 1.71 -32.23 29.41
N GLN A 470 2.10 -32.63 30.57
CA GLN A 470 2.58 -33.99 30.82
C GLN A 470 1.47 -35.03 30.67
N ASN A 471 0.21 -34.57 30.65
CA ASN A 471 -0.96 -35.42 30.43
C ASN A 471 -1.39 -35.39 28.94
N MET A 472 -1.38 -36.56 28.31
CA MET A 472 -1.79 -36.71 26.92
C MET A 472 -3.29 -36.43 26.67
N ASP A 473 -4.10 -36.49 27.71
CA ASP A 473 -5.56 -36.26 27.63
C ASP A 473 -5.95 -34.78 27.73
N ASP A 474 -4.99 -33.89 28.07
CA ASP A 474 -5.27 -32.48 28.16
C ASP A 474 -5.55 -31.88 26.78
N THR A 475 -6.70 -31.26 26.66
CA THR A 475 -7.13 -30.53 25.44
C THR A 475 -6.82 -29.04 25.51
N LYS A 476 -6.41 -28.53 26.68
CA LYS A 476 -6.13 -27.11 26.93
C LYS A 476 -4.76 -26.90 27.54
N PRO A 477 -4.02 -25.83 27.15
CA PRO A 477 -2.82 -25.44 27.86
C PRO A 477 -3.18 -25.00 29.29
N THR A 478 -2.23 -25.16 30.22
CA THR A 478 -2.39 -24.62 31.58
C THR A 478 -2.63 -23.12 31.52
N ASN A 479 -3.62 -22.62 32.27
CA ASN A 479 -4.01 -21.22 32.29
C ASN A 479 -2.83 -20.30 32.55
N THR A 480 -2.50 -19.47 31.57
CA THR A 480 -1.53 -18.38 31.71
C THR A 480 -2.29 -17.13 32.14
N TYR A 481 -1.81 -16.44 33.17
CA TYR A 481 -2.42 -15.19 33.62
C TYR A 481 -2.55 -14.19 32.45
N GLY A 482 -3.75 -13.63 32.24
CA GLY A 482 -4.06 -12.70 31.17
C GLY A 482 -4.45 -13.34 29.83
N ASN A 483 -4.72 -14.66 29.79
CA ASN A 483 -5.17 -15.36 28.59
C ASN A 483 -6.70 -15.53 28.63
N ASN A 484 -7.40 -15.00 27.63
CA ASN A 484 -8.86 -15.03 27.48
C ASN A 484 -9.33 -15.89 26.29
N ILE A 485 -8.52 -16.85 25.84
CA ILE A 485 -8.81 -17.68 24.64
C ILE A 485 -10.19 -18.32 24.71
N ASP A 486 -10.56 -18.91 25.85
CA ASP A 486 -11.84 -19.56 26.02
C ASP A 486 -13.02 -18.58 25.98
N ASP A 487 -12.88 -17.39 26.60
CA ASP A 487 -13.90 -16.35 26.53
C ASP A 487 -14.05 -15.79 25.12
N ASN A 488 -12.96 -15.53 24.42
CA ASN A 488 -12.97 -15.05 23.05
C ASN A 488 -13.55 -16.08 22.07
N PHE A 489 -13.39 -17.38 22.37
CA PHE A 489 -14.00 -18.45 21.59
C PHE A 489 -15.47 -18.62 21.93
N ASN A 490 -15.84 -18.63 23.20
CA ASN A 490 -17.22 -18.88 23.64
C ASN A 490 -18.14 -17.69 23.31
N ASN A 491 -17.64 -16.47 23.45
CA ASN A 491 -18.36 -15.23 23.26
C ASN A 491 -17.59 -14.28 22.31
N PRO A 492 -17.45 -14.61 21.02
CA PRO A 492 -16.80 -13.70 20.06
C PRO A 492 -17.61 -12.41 19.97
N ARG A 493 -16.92 -11.28 20.10
CA ARG A 493 -17.53 -9.94 20.12
C ARG A 493 -17.06 -9.10 18.95
#